data_b7e7b84fc17cf68dafcd04d82af0e939
#
_entry.id   b7e7b84fc17cf68dafcd04d82af0e939
#
_cell.length_a   1.000
_cell.length_b   1.000
_cell.length_c   1.000
_cell.angle_alpha   90.00
_cell.angle_beta   90.00
_cell.angle_gamma   90.00
#
_symmetry.space_group_name_H-M   'P 1'
#
loop_
_entity.id
_entity.type
_entity.pdbx_description
1 polymer ?
#
loop_
_entity_poly.entity_id
_entity_poly.type
_entity_poly.pdbx_seq_one_letter_code
_entity_poly.pdbx_strand_id
1 'polypeptide(L)'
;MIIRWNRIEAMNQKMITQTKMTRRILLRVAYDGMNYHGWQLQPNAATIEGELNRALCALTGEEIVVTGASRTDAGVHALGNVAVFDTTSRIPAEKFSYALNQRLPEDIVIQSSKQVADDFHPRHCDCRKTYEYDILNRTFPLPAYRNTAYFLYGTLNIEAMRRACQAFLGEHDFASFCAAGAQVQTTVRKIYSLEVECRPLTEAGTPVPPASGEAVNAADGK
;
A
#
# COMPACT_ATOMS: atom_id res chain seq x y z
N MET A 1 12.48 8.77 -72.13
CA MET A 1 11.51 8.26 -71.17
C MET A 1 12.36 7.72 -69.97
N ILE A 2 12.57 8.53 -68.95
CA ILE A 2 13.40 8.18 -67.77
C ILE A 2 12.43 7.90 -66.65
N ILE A 3 12.35 6.63 -66.20
CA ILE A 3 11.53 6.22 -65.07
C ILE A 3 12.42 6.38 -63.80
N ARG A 4 12.03 7.29 -62.91
CA ARG A 4 12.69 7.49 -61.62
C ARG A 4 12.20 6.47 -60.61
N TRP A 5 13.11 5.60 -60.16
CA TRP A 5 12.95 4.68 -59.02
C TRP A 5 13.41 5.35 -57.72
N ASN A 6 12.62 6.24 -57.13
CA ASN A 6 12.96 6.89 -55.89
C ASN A 6 11.80 6.97 -54.89
N ARG A 7 10.90 5.99 -54.88
CA ARG A 7 9.75 6.03 -53.94
C ARG A 7 9.50 4.75 -53.16
N ILE A 8 10.35 3.73 -53.29
CA ILE A 8 10.17 2.45 -52.58
C ILE A 8 11.13 2.32 -51.38
N GLU A 9 12.30 2.96 -51.42
CA GLU A 9 13.23 2.92 -50.25
C GLU A 9 12.80 3.80 -49.07
N ALA A 10 12.01 4.84 -49.30
CA ALA A 10 11.53 5.71 -48.19
C ALA A 10 10.36 5.11 -47.40
N MET A 11 9.72 4.04 -47.88
CA MET A 11 8.62 3.37 -47.16
C MET A 11 9.09 2.23 -46.27
N ASN A 12 10.28 1.67 -46.48
CA ASN A 12 10.82 0.60 -45.63
C ASN A 12 11.58 1.08 -44.40
N GLN A 13 11.86 2.37 -44.30
CA GLN A 13 12.55 2.94 -43.12
C GLN A 13 11.61 3.44 -42.01
N LYS A 14 10.29 3.36 -42.21
CA LYS A 14 9.29 3.85 -41.25
C LYS A 14 8.61 2.77 -40.39
N MET A 15 9.04 1.52 -40.46
CA MET A 15 8.47 0.42 -39.67
C MET A 15 9.53 -0.41 -38.95
N ILE A 16 10.55 0.23 -38.40
CA ILE A 16 11.19 -0.30 -37.21
C ILE A 16 10.52 0.42 -36.04
N THR A 17 9.32 0.03 -35.72
CA THR A 17 8.72 0.26 -34.43
C THR A 17 9.65 -0.46 -33.44
N GLN A 18 10.56 0.27 -32.79
CA GLN A 18 11.22 -0.23 -31.60
C GLN A 18 10.08 -0.68 -30.67
N THR A 19 9.89 -1.99 -30.56
CA THR A 19 9.02 -2.55 -29.54
C THR A 19 9.62 -2.09 -28.22
N LYS A 20 9.09 -1.02 -27.65
CA LYS A 20 9.50 -0.56 -26.34
C LYS A 20 9.25 -1.71 -25.38
N MET A 21 10.32 -2.31 -24.85
CA MET A 21 10.19 -3.40 -23.90
C MET A 21 9.48 -2.86 -22.66
N THR A 22 8.34 -3.44 -22.38
CA THR A 22 7.59 -3.20 -21.14
C THR A 22 8.39 -3.75 -19.98
N ARG A 23 8.41 -3.06 -18.87
CA ARG A 23 9.05 -3.49 -17.62
C ARG A 23 8.12 -3.23 -16.45
N ARG A 24 8.17 -4.09 -15.45
CA ARG A 24 7.35 -4.00 -14.25
C ARG A 24 8.08 -3.28 -13.13
N ILE A 25 7.44 -2.25 -12.58
CA ILE A 25 7.95 -1.44 -11.48
C ILE A 25 7.10 -1.70 -10.23
N LEU A 26 7.78 -1.98 -9.13
CA LEU A 26 7.18 -2.10 -7.81
C LEU A 26 7.34 -0.77 -7.07
N LEU A 27 6.26 -0.32 -6.45
CA LEU A 27 6.21 0.81 -5.53
C LEU A 27 5.91 0.31 -4.11
N ARG A 28 6.59 0.88 -3.12
CA ARG A 28 6.19 0.82 -1.72
C ARG A 28 5.52 2.14 -1.37
N VAL A 29 4.23 2.09 -1.02
CA VAL A 29 3.36 3.26 -0.85
C VAL A 29 2.95 3.40 0.60
N ALA A 30 3.22 4.55 1.21
CA ALA A 30 2.65 4.96 2.49
C ALA A 30 1.56 5.99 2.25
N TYR A 31 0.50 5.97 3.05
CA TYR A 31 -0.58 6.96 2.93
C TYR A 31 -1.38 7.14 4.21
N ASP A 32 -1.85 8.38 4.42
CA ASP A 32 -2.96 8.69 5.30
C ASP A 32 -4.27 8.45 4.54
N GLY A 33 -5.06 7.48 4.99
CA GLY A 33 -6.28 7.05 4.29
C GLY A 33 -7.50 7.90 4.56
N MET A 34 -7.44 8.89 5.47
CA MET A 34 -8.62 9.60 5.97
C MET A 34 -9.43 10.34 4.90
N ASN A 35 -8.75 10.84 3.87
CA ASN A 35 -9.37 11.56 2.76
C ASN A 35 -9.81 10.65 1.61
N TYR A 36 -9.66 9.33 1.74
CA TYR A 36 -9.86 8.36 0.67
C TYR A 36 -10.92 7.31 0.99
N HIS A 37 -11.67 6.92 -0.03
CA HIS A 37 -12.63 5.81 0.04
C HIS A 37 -11.93 4.45 -0.15
N GLY A 38 -10.77 4.30 0.50
CA GLY A 38 -9.93 3.12 0.46
C GLY A 38 -8.96 3.08 -0.72
N TRP A 39 -8.40 1.90 -0.93
CA TRP A 39 -7.43 1.68 -1.99
C TRP A 39 -8.06 1.65 -3.38
N GLN A 40 -9.06 0.78 -3.57
CA GLN A 40 -9.56 0.40 -4.89
C GLN A 40 -10.28 1.55 -5.60
N LEU A 41 -9.98 1.72 -6.89
CA LEU A 41 -10.65 2.70 -7.76
C LEU A 41 -12.16 2.53 -7.71
N GLN A 42 -12.87 3.64 -7.51
CA GLN A 42 -14.32 3.71 -7.46
C GLN A 42 -14.82 4.90 -8.28
N PRO A 43 -15.96 4.80 -8.96
CA PRO A 43 -16.58 5.95 -9.60
C PRO A 43 -16.93 7.03 -8.54
N ASN A 44 -16.62 8.28 -8.84
CA ASN A 44 -17.00 9.46 -8.03
C ASN A 44 -16.44 9.48 -6.60
N ALA A 45 -15.33 8.79 -6.33
CA ALA A 45 -14.68 8.79 -5.04
C ALA A 45 -13.16 8.93 -5.19
N ALA A 46 -12.53 9.72 -4.31
CA ALA A 46 -11.08 9.78 -4.21
C ALA A 46 -10.56 8.46 -3.61
N THR A 47 -9.59 7.82 -4.27
CA THR A 47 -9.00 6.53 -3.86
C THR A 47 -7.49 6.56 -4.07
N ILE A 48 -6.76 5.77 -3.28
CA ILE A 48 -5.29 5.70 -3.39
C ILE A 48 -4.86 5.22 -4.77
N GLU A 49 -5.50 4.17 -5.31
CA GLU A 49 -5.23 3.65 -6.66
C GLU A 49 -5.50 4.71 -7.74
N GLY A 50 -6.57 5.49 -7.59
CA GLY A 50 -6.91 6.57 -8.53
C GLY A 50 -5.85 7.67 -8.56
N GLU A 51 -5.35 8.10 -7.40
CA GLU A 51 -4.29 9.10 -7.32
C GLU A 51 -2.96 8.60 -7.91
N LEU A 52 -2.60 7.34 -7.64
CA LEU A 52 -1.41 6.71 -8.22
C LEU A 52 -1.50 6.62 -9.75
N ASN A 53 -2.64 6.16 -10.28
CA ASN A 53 -2.88 6.08 -11.71
C ASN A 53 -2.77 7.45 -12.36
N ARG A 54 -3.42 8.46 -11.80
CA ARG A 54 -3.37 9.85 -12.28
C ARG A 54 -1.95 10.40 -12.31
N ALA A 55 -1.19 10.21 -11.22
CA ALA A 55 0.19 10.69 -11.12
C ALA A 55 1.13 9.98 -12.11
N LEU A 56 0.97 8.66 -12.29
CA LEU A 56 1.74 7.85 -13.24
C LEU A 56 1.44 8.25 -14.68
N CYS A 57 0.15 8.38 -15.05
CA CYS A 57 -0.24 8.84 -16.38
C CYS A 57 0.32 10.23 -16.70
N ALA A 58 0.25 11.17 -15.74
CA ALA A 58 0.81 12.50 -15.91
C ALA A 58 2.34 12.51 -16.00
N LEU A 59 3.02 11.56 -15.33
CA LEU A 59 4.49 11.45 -15.33
C LEU A 59 5.01 10.84 -16.62
N THR A 60 4.36 9.78 -17.12
CA THR A 60 4.88 8.96 -18.21
C THR A 60 4.24 9.25 -19.57
N GLY A 61 3.04 9.84 -19.58
CA GLY A 61 2.21 9.98 -20.78
C GLY A 61 1.58 8.67 -21.23
N GLU A 62 1.65 7.61 -20.39
CA GLU A 62 1.09 6.28 -20.69
C GLU A 62 -0.20 6.09 -19.87
N GLU A 63 -1.16 5.35 -20.42
CA GLU A 63 -2.32 4.89 -19.66
C GLU A 63 -1.90 3.72 -18.75
N ILE A 64 -1.73 4.02 -17.46
CA ILE A 64 -1.21 3.09 -16.45
C ILE A 64 -2.28 2.80 -15.41
N VAL A 65 -2.44 1.52 -15.09
CA VAL A 65 -3.26 1.03 -13.97
C VAL A 65 -2.39 0.26 -13.01
N VAL A 66 -2.35 0.67 -11.75
CA VAL A 66 -1.58 -0.04 -10.72
C VAL A 66 -2.33 -1.26 -10.20
N THR A 67 -1.59 -2.28 -9.78
CA THR A 67 -2.11 -3.45 -9.08
C THR A 67 -1.58 -3.46 -7.65
N GLY A 68 -2.42 -3.24 -6.65
CA GLY A 68 -2.05 -3.25 -5.24
C GLY A 68 -2.05 -4.64 -4.62
N ALA A 69 -1.15 -4.86 -3.63
CA ALA A 69 -1.09 -6.10 -2.84
C ALA A 69 -2.26 -6.23 -1.86
N SER A 70 -2.70 -5.11 -1.28
CA SER A 70 -3.80 -5.05 -0.32
C SER A 70 -4.81 -4.00 -0.73
N ARG A 71 -6.09 -4.35 -0.60
CA ARG A 71 -7.20 -3.39 -0.62
C ARG A 71 -7.43 -2.97 0.82
N THR A 72 -7.23 -1.68 1.12
CA THR A 72 -7.61 -1.08 2.40
C THR A 72 -8.99 -0.46 2.27
N ASP A 73 -9.76 -0.50 3.34
CA ASP A 73 -11.07 0.13 3.41
C ASP A 73 -10.94 1.66 3.57
N ALA A 74 -12.06 2.39 3.47
CA ALA A 74 -12.10 3.83 3.64
C ALA A 74 -11.51 4.25 4.99
N GLY A 75 -10.67 5.27 4.99
CA GLY A 75 -10.02 5.81 6.19
C GLY A 75 -8.82 5.01 6.71
N VAL A 76 -8.52 3.83 6.16
CA VAL A 76 -7.39 2.99 6.62
C VAL A 76 -6.07 3.51 6.07
N HIS A 77 -5.09 3.68 6.96
CA HIS A 77 -3.72 4.10 6.63
C HIS A 77 -2.86 2.93 6.17
N ALA A 78 -1.70 3.22 5.58
CA ALA A 78 -0.66 2.22 5.34
C ALA A 78 0.74 2.84 5.44
N LEU A 79 1.67 2.11 6.06
CA LEU A 79 3.08 2.50 6.14
C LEU A 79 3.91 1.95 4.97
N GLY A 80 3.36 1.03 4.17
CA GLY A 80 4.13 0.41 3.11
C GLY A 80 3.34 -0.61 2.29
N ASN A 81 2.16 -0.24 1.79
CA ASN A 81 1.44 -1.10 0.84
C ASN A 81 2.24 -1.23 -0.46
N VAL A 82 2.24 -2.42 -1.06
CA VAL A 82 2.96 -2.69 -2.30
C VAL A 82 2.02 -2.55 -3.48
N ALA A 83 2.46 -1.86 -4.52
CA ALA A 83 1.79 -1.79 -5.80
C ALA A 83 2.77 -2.06 -6.95
N VAL A 84 2.30 -2.57 -8.06
CA VAL A 84 3.07 -2.73 -9.30
C VAL A 84 2.34 -2.10 -10.46
N PHE A 85 3.11 -1.67 -11.44
CA PHE A 85 2.60 -1.23 -12.74
C PHE A 85 3.60 -1.57 -13.84
N ASP A 86 3.10 -1.64 -15.08
CA ASP A 86 3.90 -1.88 -16.26
C ASP A 86 4.09 -0.58 -17.03
N THR A 87 5.30 -0.34 -17.56
CA THR A 87 5.62 0.88 -18.29
C THR A 87 6.71 0.64 -19.34
N THR A 88 6.66 1.40 -20.43
CA THR A 88 7.73 1.52 -21.43
C THR A 88 8.60 2.76 -21.21
N SER A 89 8.31 3.56 -20.19
CA SER A 89 9.05 4.78 -19.82
C SER A 89 10.53 4.46 -19.56
N ARG A 90 11.42 5.40 -19.94
CA ARG A 90 12.87 5.29 -19.72
C ARG A 90 13.32 5.81 -18.34
N ILE A 91 12.42 6.28 -17.50
CA ILE A 91 12.74 6.76 -16.15
C ILE A 91 13.40 5.60 -15.37
N PRO A 92 14.59 5.75 -14.79
CA PRO A 92 15.19 4.70 -13.96
C PRO A 92 14.23 4.22 -12.88
N ALA A 93 14.18 2.92 -12.62
CA ALA A 93 13.18 2.31 -11.74
C ALA A 93 13.14 2.94 -10.33
N GLU A 94 14.34 3.22 -9.78
CA GLU A 94 14.51 3.85 -8.47
C GLU A 94 14.16 5.35 -8.44
N LYS A 95 14.01 5.99 -9.61
CA LYS A 95 13.65 7.41 -9.71
C LYS A 95 12.15 7.66 -9.77
N PHE A 96 11.34 6.62 -9.97
CA PHE A 96 9.87 6.78 -9.92
C PHE A 96 9.39 7.31 -8.56
N SER A 97 10.00 6.87 -7.45
CA SER A 97 9.64 7.37 -6.11
C SER A 97 9.82 8.88 -6.01
N TYR A 98 10.95 9.42 -6.47
CA TYR A 98 11.21 10.86 -6.45
C TYR A 98 10.27 11.65 -7.36
N ALA A 99 10.04 11.15 -8.57
CA ALA A 99 9.22 11.84 -9.55
C ALA A 99 7.72 11.84 -9.19
N LEU A 100 7.23 10.74 -8.59
CA LEU A 100 5.84 10.62 -8.15
C LEU A 100 5.56 11.48 -6.93
N ASN A 101 6.47 11.55 -5.94
CA ASN A 101 6.31 12.37 -4.74
C ASN A 101 6.23 13.89 -5.02
N GLN A 102 6.61 14.32 -6.21
CA GLN A 102 6.41 15.71 -6.65
C GLN A 102 5.03 15.96 -7.28
N ARG A 103 4.22 14.93 -7.48
CA ARG A 103 2.92 14.98 -8.18
C ARG A 103 1.78 14.45 -7.34
N LEU A 104 2.08 13.61 -6.38
CA LEU A 104 1.11 13.07 -5.44
C LEU A 104 0.75 14.13 -4.39
N PRO A 105 -0.46 14.07 -3.83
CA PRO A 105 -0.83 14.86 -2.66
C PRO A 105 0.04 14.44 -1.46
N GLU A 106 0.16 15.32 -0.47
CA GLU A 106 1.06 15.16 0.68
C GLU A 106 0.73 13.94 1.57
N ASP A 107 -0.51 13.46 1.49
CA ASP A 107 -1.00 12.29 2.23
C ASP A 107 -0.71 10.94 1.53
N ILE A 108 -0.05 10.94 0.35
CA ILE A 108 0.42 9.74 -0.34
C ILE A 108 1.90 9.88 -0.69
N VAL A 109 2.74 8.98 -0.18
CA VAL A 109 4.20 9.02 -0.38
C VAL A 109 4.72 7.68 -0.88
N ILE A 110 5.51 7.71 -1.96
CA ILE A 110 6.25 6.55 -2.45
C ILE A 110 7.56 6.44 -1.67
N GLN A 111 7.66 5.46 -0.80
CA GLN A 111 8.85 5.22 0.03
C GLN A 111 10.03 4.66 -0.77
N SER A 112 9.73 3.82 -1.76
CA SER A 112 10.74 3.27 -2.66
C SER A 112 10.11 2.78 -3.96
N SER A 113 10.93 2.68 -5.01
CA SER A 113 10.55 2.10 -6.28
C SER A 113 11.69 1.27 -6.84
N LYS A 114 11.39 0.11 -7.45
CA LYS A 114 12.37 -0.78 -8.06
C LYS A 114 11.76 -1.59 -9.20
N GLN A 115 12.59 -2.03 -10.14
CA GLN A 115 12.16 -2.99 -11.15
C GLN A 115 12.07 -4.39 -10.53
N VAL A 116 11.06 -5.14 -10.94
CA VAL A 116 10.84 -6.54 -10.56
C VAL A 116 10.66 -7.38 -11.81
N ALA A 117 10.64 -8.71 -11.65
CA ALA A 117 10.36 -9.64 -12.75
C ALA A 117 8.97 -9.37 -13.35
N ASP A 118 8.83 -9.56 -14.66
CA ASP A 118 7.59 -9.21 -15.38
C ASP A 118 6.39 -10.06 -14.94
N ASP A 119 6.65 -11.26 -14.40
CA ASP A 119 5.66 -12.18 -13.84
C ASP A 119 5.36 -11.93 -12.35
N PHE A 120 6.08 -11.02 -11.69
CA PHE A 120 5.83 -10.71 -10.29
C PHE A 120 4.41 -10.18 -10.08
N HIS A 121 3.67 -10.82 -9.17
CA HIS A 121 2.32 -10.39 -8.81
C HIS A 121 2.23 -10.13 -7.30
N PRO A 122 1.84 -8.91 -6.84
CA PRO A 122 1.94 -8.52 -5.43
C PRO A 122 0.97 -9.25 -4.50
N ARG A 123 -0.04 -9.96 -5.05
CA ARG A 123 -0.98 -10.77 -4.26
C ARG A 123 -0.64 -12.26 -4.22
N HIS A 124 0.27 -12.71 -5.12
CA HIS A 124 0.61 -14.13 -5.28
C HIS A 124 2.05 -14.42 -4.88
N CYS A 125 2.69 -13.50 -4.17
CA CYS A 125 4.02 -13.71 -3.60
C CYS A 125 3.93 -14.25 -2.17
N ASP A 126 4.98 -14.95 -1.73
CA ASP A 126 5.13 -15.31 -0.31
C ASP A 126 5.46 -14.04 0.47
N CYS A 127 4.44 -13.46 1.11
CA CYS A 127 4.56 -12.23 1.87
C CYS A 127 3.72 -12.29 3.14
N ARG A 128 4.16 -11.57 4.16
CA ARG A 128 3.41 -11.37 5.40
C ARG A 128 2.87 -9.95 5.44
N LYS A 129 1.68 -9.78 6.04
CA LYS A 129 1.05 -8.48 6.28
C LYS A 129 0.95 -8.28 7.77
N THR A 130 1.37 -7.12 8.22
CA THR A 130 1.20 -6.69 9.61
C THR A 130 0.10 -5.62 9.64
N TYR A 131 -0.79 -5.75 10.60
CA TYR A 131 -1.84 -4.77 10.88
C TYR A 131 -1.65 -4.26 12.30
N GLU A 132 -1.77 -2.95 12.48
CA GLU A 132 -1.78 -2.29 13.78
C GLU A 132 -3.13 -1.61 13.96
N TYR A 133 -3.74 -1.77 15.13
CA TYR A 133 -4.99 -1.14 15.49
C TYR A 133 -4.81 -0.42 16.81
N ASP A 134 -4.78 0.91 16.75
CA ASP A 134 -4.55 1.75 17.92
C ASP A 134 -5.85 2.07 18.64
N ILE A 135 -5.86 1.84 19.95
CA ILE A 135 -6.97 2.20 20.85
C ILE A 135 -6.48 3.25 21.83
N LEU A 136 -7.04 4.45 21.75
CA LEU A 136 -6.83 5.50 22.75
C LEU A 136 -7.81 5.29 23.91
N ASN A 137 -7.36 4.58 24.96
CA ASN A 137 -8.19 4.25 26.10
C ASN A 137 -7.95 5.26 27.25
N ARG A 138 -8.87 6.20 27.42
CA ARG A 138 -8.82 7.23 28.47
C ARG A 138 -10.18 7.90 28.66
N THR A 139 -10.28 8.78 29.70
CA THR A 139 -11.50 9.48 30.06
C THR A 139 -11.97 10.45 28.94
N PHE A 140 -11.04 11.18 28.32
CA PHE A 140 -11.36 12.15 27.27
C PHE A 140 -10.52 11.89 26.00
N PRO A 141 -11.07 12.11 24.80
CA PRO A 141 -10.31 11.96 23.56
C PRO A 141 -9.20 13.01 23.45
N LEU A 142 -8.20 12.71 22.65
CA LEU A 142 -7.15 13.65 22.25
C LEU A 142 -7.32 13.96 20.77
N PRO A 143 -7.51 15.24 20.39
CA PRO A 143 -7.69 15.61 18.98
C PRO A 143 -6.55 15.18 18.06
N ALA A 144 -5.31 15.09 18.59
CA ALA A 144 -4.15 14.64 17.81
C ALA A 144 -4.26 13.18 17.34
N TYR A 145 -5.05 12.36 18.03
CA TYR A 145 -5.25 10.94 17.70
C TYR A 145 -6.54 10.66 16.94
N ARG A 146 -7.32 11.69 16.61
CA ARG A 146 -8.67 11.53 16.02
C ARG A 146 -8.71 10.71 14.74
N ASN A 147 -7.61 10.71 13.97
CA ASN A 147 -7.51 10.03 12.68
C ASN A 147 -6.72 8.71 12.75
N THR A 148 -5.98 8.47 13.84
CA THR A 148 -5.02 7.36 13.94
C THR A 148 -5.37 6.35 15.02
N ALA A 149 -6.28 6.67 15.95
CA ALA A 149 -6.66 5.76 17.03
C ALA A 149 -8.16 5.77 17.28
N TYR A 150 -8.70 4.60 17.59
CA TYR A 150 -10.08 4.46 18.05
C TYR A 150 -10.18 4.88 19.52
N PHE A 151 -10.96 5.93 19.78
CA PHE A 151 -11.19 6.38 21.15
C PHE A 151 -12.16 5.45 21.88
N LEU A 152 -11.75 4.95 23.04
CA LEU A 152 -12.59 4.14 23.91
C LEU A 152 -12.58 4.70 25.34
N TYR A 153 -13.77 5.07 25.82
CA TYR A 153 -14.00 5.41 27.23
C TYR A 153 -14.24 4.13 28.06
N GLY A 154 -13.69 4.06 29.25
CA GLY A 154 -13.90 2.95 30.17
C GLY A 154 -12.68 2.05 30.31
N THR A 155 -12.84 1.00 31.12
CA THR A 155 -11.73 0.10 31.46
C THR A 155 -11.66 -1.08 30.50
N LEU A 156 -10.49 -1.33 29.90
CA LEU A 156 -10.21 -2.52 29.13
C LEU A 156 -9.60 -3.61 30.02
N ASN A 157 -10.09 -4.83 29.84
CA ASN A 157 -9.46 -6.00 30.49
C ASN A 157 -8.35 -6.54 29.56
N ILE A 158 -7.15 -5.96 29.68
CA ILE A 158 -6.00 -6.27 28.83
C ILE A 158 -5.62 -7.75 28.93
N GLU A 159 -5.68 -8.34 30.13
CA GLU A 159 -5.35 -9.75 30.31
C GLU A 159 -6.36 -10.68 29.61
N ALA A 160 -7.63 -10.32 29.60
CA ALA A 160 -8.63 -11.05 28.81
C ALA A 160 -8.39 -10.91 27.30
N MET A 161 -8.02 -9.70 26.84
CA MET A 161 -7.66 -9.46 25.43
C MET A 161 -6.44 -10.29 25.04
N ARG A 162 -5.37 -10.30 25.83
CA ARG A 162 -4.17 -11.12 25.59
C ARG A 162 -4.48 -12.61 25.54
N ARG A 163 -5.34 -13.12 26.44
CA ARG A 163 -5.78 -14.52 26.38
C ARG A 163 -6.59 -14.82 25.12
N ALA A 164 -7.48 -13.91 24.71
CA ALA A 164 -8.26 -14.07 23.50
C ALA A 164 -7.38 -14.11 22.25
N CYS A 165 -6.29 -13.36 22.19
CA CYS A 165 -5.35 -13.38 21.05
C CYS A 165 -4.82 -14.79 20.76
N GLN A 166 -4.62 -15.61 21.80
CA GLN A 166 -4.11 -16.97 21.63
C GLN A 166 -5.06 -17.88 20.84
N ALA A 167 -6.37 -17.63 20.90
CA ALA A 167 -7.37 -18.39 20.15
C ALA A 167 -7.36 -18.11 18.63
N PHE A 168 -6.72 -17.02 18.21
CA PHE A 168 -6.62 -16.64 16.79
C PHE A 168 -5.32 -17.11 16.13
N LEU A 169 -4.33 -17.57 16.91
CA LEU A 169 -3.06 -18.00 16.35
C LEU A 169 -3.20 -19.30 15.56
N GLY A 170 -2.46 -19.42 14.45
CA GLY A 170 -2.55 -20.56 13.56
C GLY A 170 -3.48 -20.33 12.38
N GLU A 171 -3.95 -21.42 11.79
CA GLU A 171 -4.82 -21.41 10.62
C GLU A 171 -6.27 -21.65 11.01
N HIS A 172 -7.12 -20.69 10.69
CA HIS A 172 -8.56 -20.72 11.03
C HIS A 172 -9.41 -20.21 9.86
N ASP A 173 -10.66 -20.64 9.83
CA ASP A 173 -11.68 -20.06 8.98
C ASP A 173 -12.31 -18.84 9.67
N PHE A 174 -12.08 -17.67 9.10
CA PHE A 174 -12.59 -16.40 9.60
C PHE A 174 -13.92 -15.97 8.92
N ALA A 175 -14.73 -16.91 8.44
CA ALA A 175 -16.01 -16.60 7.79
C ALA A 175 -16.92 -15.71 8.66
N SER A 176 -16.95 -15.94 10.00
CA SER A 176 -17.75 -15.15 10.96
C SER A 176 -17.26 -13.70 11.13
N PHE A 177 -16.04 -13.38 10.69
CA PHE A 177 -15.46 -12.04 10.72
C PHE A 177 -15.51 -11.34 9.36
N CYS A 178 -16.07 -12.01 8.33
CA CYS A 178 -16.14 -11.49 6.99
C CYS A 178 -17.35 -10.56 6.84
N ALA A 179 -17.17 -9.43 6.19
CA ALA A 179 -18.28 -8.55 5.87
C ALA A 179 -19.25 -9.23 4.89
N ALA A 180 -20.56 -8.97 5.01
CA ALA A 180 -21.54 -9.44 4.07
C ALA A 180 -21.20 -8.97 2.65
N GLY A 181 -21.16 -9.89 1.68
CA GLY A 181 -20.83 -9.57 0.29
C GLY A 181 -19.34 -9.46 -0.02
N ALA A 182 -18.44 -9.83 0.90
CA ALA A 182 -17.01 -9.84 0.64
C ALA A 182 -16.66 -10.75 -0.54
N GLN A 183 -15.96 -10.21 -1.55
CA GLN A 183 -15.51 -10.94 -2.73
C GLN A 183 -14.15 -11.61 -2.46
N VAL A 184 -14.14 -12.68 -1.67
CA VAL A 184 -12.94 -13.45 -1.36
C VAL A 184 -13.10 -14.90 -1.81
N GLN A 185 -12.04 -15.52 -2.29
CA GLN A 185 -12.05 -16.93 -2.71
C GLN A 185 -12.09 -17.89 -1.51
N THR A 186 -11.50 -17.49 -0.39
CA THR A 186 -11.47 -18.25 0.85
C THR A 186 -11.41 -17.32 2.05
N THR A 187 -12.01 -17.74 3.15
CA THR A 187 -11.97 -17.07 4.46
C THR A 187 -10.93 -17.65 5.40
N VAL A 188 -10.24 -18.72 4.99
CA VAL A 188 -9.15 -19.33 5.75
C VAL A 188 -7.93 -18.42 5.73
N ARG A 189 -7.40 -18.11 6.92
CA ARG A 189 -6.19 -17.28 7.11
C ARG A 189 -5.30 -17.90 8.18
N LYS A 190 -3.99 -17.69 8.03
CA LYS A 190 -3.01 -18.06 9.04
C LYS A 190 -2.52 -16.81 9.74
N ILE A 191 -2.74 -16.73 11.05
CA ILE A 191 -2.22 -15.67 11.92
C ILE A 191 -0.94 -16.17 12.58
N TYR A 192 0.17 -15.47 12.33
CA TYR A 192 1.49 -15.83 12.83
C TYR A 192 1.75 -15.26 14.22
N SER A 193 1.30 -14.02 14.47
CA SER A 193 1.36 -13.35 15.76
C SER A 193 0.16 -12.44 15.93
N LEU A 194 -0.31 -12.29 17.15
CA LEU A 194 -1.34 -11.34 17.55
C LEU A 194 -1.05 -10.93 19.00
N GLU A 195 -0.74 -9.67 19.21
CA GLU A 195 -0.27 -9.16 20.48
C GLU A 195 -1.07 -7.94 20.92
N VAL A 196 -1.22 -7.74 22.23
CA VAL A 196 -1.79 -6.54 22.83
C VAL A 196 -0.71 -5.85 23.64
N GLU A 197 -0.24 -4.72 23.12
CA GLU A 197 0.69 -3.84 23.83
C GLU A 197 -0.07 -2.72 24.54
N CYS A 198 0.40 -2.35 25.72
CA CYS A 198 -0.05 -1.17 26.44
C CYS A 198 1.09 -0.17 26.48
N ARG A 199 0.91 0.96 25.83
CA ARG A 199 1.88 2.06 25.83
C ARG A 199 1.31 3.18 26.72
N PRO A 200 1.93 3.49 27.88
CA PRO A 200 1.48 4.59 28.69
C PRO A 200 1.66 5.92 27.94
N LEU A 201 0.72 6.83 28.13
CA LEU A 201 0.84 8.20 27.64
C LEU A 201 1.29 9.10 28.79
N THR A 202 2.10 10.12 28.47
CA THR A 202 2.38 11.22 29.40
C THR A 202 1.10 12.01 29.69
N GLU A 203 1.10 12.90 30.68
CA GLU A 203 -0.02 13.83 30.93
C GLU A 203 -0.35 14.68 29.69
N ALA A 204 0.68 15.04 28.89
CA ALA A 204 0.52 15.76 27.61
C ALA A 204 -0.04 14.88 26.50
N GLY A 205 -0.23 13.57 26.72
CA GLY A 205 -0.77 12.66 25.72
C GLY A 205 0.24 12.14 24.69
N THR A 206 1.54 12.31 24.92
CA THR A 206 2.59 11.70 24.09
C THR A 206 2.93 10.31 24.60
N PRO A 207 3.24 9.33 23.74
CA PRO A 207 3.71 8.03 24.17
C PRO A 207 4.97 8.16 25.03
N VAL A 208 5.01 7.44 26.14
CA VAL A 208 6.24 7.30 26.91
C VAL A 208 7.20 6.42 26.12
N PRO A 209 8.42 6.87 25.82
CA PRO A 209 9.38 6.02 25.12
C PRO A 209 9.65 4.76 25.94
N PRO A 210 9.88 3.59 25.29
CA PRO A 210 10.25 2.37 26.00
C PRO A 210 11.49 2.65 26.87
N ALA A 211 11.49 2.11 28.10
CA ALA A 211 12.66 2.21 28.95
C ALA A 211 13.88 1.70 28.17
N SER A 212 14.95 2.49 28.14
CA SER A 212 16.17 2.23 27.38
C SER A 212 16.71 0.83 27.69
N GLY A 213 16.45 -0.14 26.82
CA GLY A 213 16.86 -1.54 26.95
C GLY A 213 16.28 -2.49 25.91
N GLU A 214 15.13 -2.18 25.34
CA GLU A 214 14.55 -3.02 24.26
C GLU A 214 14.51 -2.24 22.96
N ALA A 215 15.61 -2.28 22.23
CA ALA A 215 15.62 -1.90 20.82
C ALA A 215 14.73 -2.88 20.07
N VAL A 216 13.57 -2.42 19.62
CA VAL A 216 12.80 -3.15 18.60
C VAL A 216 13.66 -3.15 17.34
N ASN A 217 14.35 -4.26 17.10
CA ASN A 217 15.05 -4.50 15.84
C ASN A 217 14.00 -4.50 14.72
N ALA A 218 13.87 -3.39 14.03
CA ALA A 218 13.33 -3.35 12.69
C ALA A 218 14.27 -4.23 11.84
N ALA A 219 13.87 -5.47 11.62
CA ALA A 219 14.62 -6.39 10.80
C ALA A 219 14.66 -5.82 9.38
N ASP A 220 15.84 -5.30 9.02
CA ASP A 220 16.22 -5.08 7.64
C ASP A 220 16.14 -6.43 6.92
N GLY A 221 15.06 -6.59 6.14
CA GLY A 221 14.94 -7.71 5.23
C GLY A 221 15.96 -7.58 4.10
N LYS A 222 16.98 -8.44 4.15
CA LYS A 222 17.79 -8.76 2.98
C LYS A 222 16.98 -9.56 1.99
#